data_6373130a1f7329b3e85d85a905ce196d
#
_entry.id   6373130a1f7329b3e85d85a905ce196d
#
_cell.length_a   1.000
_cell.length_b   1.000
_cell.length_c   1.000
_cell.angle_alpha   90.00
_cell.angle_beta   90.00
_cell.angle_gamma   90.00
#
_symmetry.space_group_name_H-M   'P 1'
#
loop_
_entity.id
_entity.type
_entity.pdbx_description
1 polymer ?
#
loop_
_entity_poly.entity_id
_entity_poly.type
_entity_poly.pdbx_seq_one_letter_code
_entity_poly.pdbx_strand_id
1 'polypeptide(L)'
;MAVKRETRDIFLYAAPFVTWILFQTVLPATAGAYAVRTVATALVGVWCLWEGRSRSGKSAASPNAAHLGEAALSPLPLLLGLLVGIVVTVLWIAPECATFYRTWFCWPIGSLPAASHHPSPYDPAVCGWALTITKLIGSAFVIAPVEEVFFRSFLYRWLQKRDFRAVPLSRFNLSAFLWMVFLFTLEHDRPLAAAVAGALYGFAAIRWGLASAIAAHVTTNLLLALHVIFSNSWAFW
;
A
#
# COMPACT_ATOMS: atom_id res chain seq x y z
N MET A 1 19.75 19.83 17.44
CA MET A 1 18.35 19.41 17.74
C MET A 1 17.55 19.08 16.47
N ALA A 2 17.65 19.86 15.39
CA ALA A 2 16.89 19.64 14.14
C ALA A 2 17.17 18.29 13.48
N VAL A 3 18.44 17.89 13.32
CA VAL A 3 18.84 16.60 12.68
C VAL A 3 18.24 15.40 13.42
N LYS A 4 18.26 15.40 14.77
CA LYS A 4 17.67 14.30 15.57
C LYS A 4 16.15 14.18 15.39
N ARG A 5 15.46 15.30 15.13
CA ARG A 5 14.02 15.30 14.86
C ARG A 5 13.71 14.75 13.47
N GLU A 6 14.45 15.16 12.45
CA GLU A 6 14.30 14.69 11.07
C GLU A 6 14.51 13.16 10.98
N THR A 7 15.63 12.67 11.52
CA THR A 7 15.93 11.22 11.52
C THR A 7 14.82 10.40 12.19
N ARG A 8 14.29 10.89 13.32
CA ARG A 8 13.19 10.23 14.01
C ARG A 8 11.90 10.22 13.18
N ASP A 9 11.55 11.36 12.56
CA ASP A 9 10.35 11.47 11.77
C ASP A 9 10.42 10.53 10.56
N ILE A 10 11.57 10.42 9.89
CA ILE A 10 11.81 9.43 8.84
C ILE A 10 11.59 8.01 9.38
N PHE A 11 12.17 7.69 10.54
CA PHE A 11 12.02 6.37 11.14
C PHE A 11 10.55 6.03 11.43
N LEU A 12 9.77 6.93 12.04
CA LEU A 12 8.37 6.68 12.38
C LEU A 12 7.48 6.41 11.15
N TYR A 13 7.80 7.00 10.01
CA TYR A 13 7.03 6.81 8.78
C TYR A 13 7.52 5.62 7.93
N ALA A 14 8.81 5.29 8.01
CA ALA A 14 9.41 4.25 7.18
C ALA A 14 9.48 2.88 7.88
N ALA A 15 9.62 2.84 9.21
CA ALA A 15 9.88 1.60 9.94
C ALA A 15 8.82 0.49 9.71
N PRO A 16 7.50 0.76 9.68
CA PRO A 16 6.54 -0.31 9.42
C PRO A 16 6.74 -0.96 8.05
N PHE A 17 6.97 -0.14 7.02
CA PHE A 17 7.20 -0.61 5.66
C PHE A 17 8.55 -1.35 5.53
N VAL A 18 9.61 -0.80 6.10
CA VAL A 18 10.93 -1.46 6.13
C VAL A 18 10.85 -2.81 6.86
N THR A 19 10.08 -2.90 7.96
CA THR A 19 9.83 -4.16 8.65
C THR A 19 9.14 -5.16 7.71
N TRP A 20 8.13 -4.74 6.98
CA TRP A 20 7.45 -5.59 5.99
C TRP A 20 8.43 -6.15 4.95
N ILE A 21 9.20 -5.30 4.30
CA ILE A 21 10.17 -5.71 3.27
C ILE A 21 11.26 -6.62 3.85
N LEU A 22 11.81 -6.27 5.03
CA LEU A 22 12.83 -7.09 5.67
C LEU A 22 12.33 -8.51 5.98
N PHE A 23 11.14 -8.64 6.54
CA PHE A 23 10.54 -9.96 6.80
C PHE A 23 10.18 -10.70 5.50
N GLN A 24 9.83 -9.99 4.44
CA GLN A 24 9.59 -10.60 3.13
C GLN A 24 10.87 -11.20 2.54
N THR A 25 12.02 -10.57 2.76
CA THR A 25 13.30 -11.05 2.21
C THR A 25 13.92 -12.19 3.03
N VAL A 26 13.67 -12.25 4.35
CA VAL A 26 14.31 -13.24 5.21
C VAL A 26 13.43 -14.45 5.54
N LEU A 27 12.11 -14.33 5.46
CA LEU A 27 11.19 -15.43 5.74
C LEU A 27 10.78 -16.19 4.47
N PRO A 28 10.50 -17.49 4.57
CA PRO A 28 10.03 -18.27 3.43
C PRO A 28 8.66 -17.80 2.94
N ALA A 29 8.33 -18.06 1.66
CA ALA A 29 7.05 -17.72 1.05
C ALA A 29 5.94 -18.71 1.49
N THR A 30 5.58 -18.70 2.77
CA THR A 30 4.52 -19.53 3.36
C THR A 30 3.44 -18.68 4.02
N ALA A 31 2.23 -19.23 4.17
CA ALA A 31 1.14 -18.53 4.84
C ALA A 31 1.45 -18.20 6.31
N GLY A 32 2.14 -19.09 7.02
CA GLY A 32 2.59 -18.84 8.39
C GLY A 32 3.60 -17.69 8.49
N ALA A 33 4.59 -17.66 7.60
CA ALA A 33 5.55 -16.57 7.52
C ALA A 33 4.88 -15.22 7.15
N TYR A 34 3.90 -15.26 6.27
CA TYR A 34 3.06 -14.09 5.99
C TYR A 34 2.34 -13.58 7.24
N ALA A 35 1.75 -14.46 8.04
CA ALA A 35 1.09 -14.07 9.28
C ALA A 35 2.09 -13.41 10.26
N VAL A 36 3.27 -13.98 10.43
CA VAL A 36 4.34 -13.42 11.30
C VAL A 36 4.72 -12.01 10.84
N ARG A 37 5.04 -11.82 9.55
CA ARG A 37 5.43 -10.50 9.04
C ARG A 37 4.29 -9.47 9.14
N THR A 38 3.03 -9.90 8.94
CA THR A 38 1.86 -9.04 9.09
C THR A 38 1.73 -8.53 10.54
N VAL A 39 1.83 -9.44 11.51
CA VAL A 39 1.76 -9.10 12.94
C VAL A 39 2.92 -8.19 13.33
N ALA A 40 4.15 -8.52 12.93
CA ALA A 40 5.32 -7.69 13.21
C ALA A 40 5.16 -6.27 12.66
N THR A 41 4.71 -6.15 11.40
CA THR A 41 4.46 -4.85 10.77
C THR A 41 3.37 -4.06 11.48
N ALA A 42 2.28 -4.73 11.86
CA ALA A 42 1.19 -4.09 12.62
C ALA A 42 1.66 -3.57 13.98
N LEU A 43 2.44 -4.36 14.73
CA LEU A 43 2.99 -3.95 16.02
C LEU A 43 3.93 -2.76 15.91
N VAL A 44 4.83 -2.77 14.92
CA VAL A 44 5.71 -1.62 14.64
C VAL A 44 4.90 -0.40 14.22
N GLY A 45 3.87 -0.58 13.39
CA GLY A 45 2.96 0.50 12.97
C GLY A 45 2.22 1.14 14.15
N VAL A 46 1.63 0.32 15.03
CA VAL A 46 0.95 0.80 16.25
C VAL A 46 1.93 1.53 17.16
N TRP A 47 3.13 0.97 17.37
CA TRP A 47 4.17 1.64 18.17
C TRP A 47 4.58 3.00 17.56
N CYS A 48 4.78 3.09 16.25
CA CYS A 48 5.11 4.34 15.57
C CYS A 48 3.99 5.38 15.72
N LEU A 49 2.74 4.97 15.61
CA LEU A 49 1.58 5.85 15.81
C LEU A 49 1.49 6.34 17.25
N TRP A 50 1.72 5.47 18.23
CA TRP A 50 1.70 5.82 19.66
C TRP A 50 2.82 6.82 19.98
N GLU A 51 4.06 6.55 19.56
CA GLU A 51 5.21 7.42 19.77
C GLU A 51 5.01 8.79 19.09
N GLY A 52 4.43 8.81 17.90
CA GLY A 52 4.09 10.04 17.18
C GLY A 52 3.06 10.89 17.94
N ARG A 53 2.02 10.27 18.51
CA ARG A 53 0.95 10.96 19.28
C ARG A 53 1.43 11.44 20.62
N SER A 54 2.16 10.62 21.38
CA SER A 54 2.61 10.94 22.74
C SER A 54 3.45 12.21 22.81
N ARG A 55 4.10 12.58 21.70
CA ARG A 55 4.96 13.76 21.61
C ARG A 55 4.33 14.95 20.89
N SER A 56 3.33 14.72 20.05
CA SER A 56 2.56 15.80 19.42
C SER A 56 1.74 16.58 20.45
N GLY A 57 1.27 15.95 21.51
CA GLY A 57 0.56 16.61 22.62
C GLY A 57 1.45 17.52 23.49
N LYS A 58 2.77 17.49 23.30
CA LYS A 58 3.75 18.34 24.02
C LYS A 58 4.27 19.54 23.21
N SER A 59 3.95 19.61 21.92
CA SER A 59 4.30 20.72 21.04
C SER A 59 2.99 21.30 20.50
N ALA A 60 2.79 22.60 20.71
CA ALA A 60 1.60 23.30 20.25
C ALA A 60 1.28 22.93 18.78
N ALA A 61 0.01 22.69 18.52
CA ALA A 61 -0.51 22.21 17.26
C ALA A 61 0.12 22.92 16.05
N SER A 62 0.89 22.19 15.28
CA SER A 62 1.30 22.67 13.96
C SER A 62 0.02 22.89 13.14
N PRO A 63 -0.16 24.06 12.50
CA PRO A 63 -1.36 24.32 11.67
C PRO A 63 -1.62 23.26 10.61
N ASN A 64 -0.57 22.53 10.18
CA ASN A 64 -0.66 21.46 9.20
C ASN A 64 -1.23 20.13 9.76
N ALA A 65 -1.27 19.94 11.08
CA ALA A 65 -1.89 18.73 11.67
C ALA A 65 -3.42 18.80 11.65
N ALA A 66 -4.00 19.99 11.75
CA ALA A 66 -5.44 20.20 11.66
C ALA A 66 -5.99 19.88 10.27
N HIS A 67 -5.26 20.20 9.19
CA HIS A 67 -5.68 19.89 7.83
C HIS A 67 -5.65 18.40 7.48
N LEU A 68 -4.91 17.55 8.23
CA LEU A 68 -4.92 16.10 8.05
C LEU A 68 -6.11 15.43 8.78
N GLY A 69 -6.69 16.09 9.79
CA GLY A 69 -7.74 15.50 10.63
C GLY A 69 -9.16 15.72 10.08
N GLU A 70 -9.49 16.92 9.65
CA GLU A 70 -10.89 17.27 9.32
C GLU A 70 -11.25 17.06 7.84
N ALA A 71 -10.39 17.41 6.90
CA ALA A 71 -10.64 17.15 5.47
C ALA A 71 -10.51 15.66 5.10
N ALA A 72 -9.74 14.89 5.89
CA ALA A 72 -9.44 13.48 5.63
C ALA A 72 -10.63 12.55 5.89
N LEU A 73 -11.61 12.94 6.68
CA LEU A 73 -12.76 12.11 7.06
C LEU A 73 -14.09 12.60 6.48
N SER A 74 -14.06 13.58 5.56
CA SER A 74 -15.29 13.95 4.87
C SER A 74 -15.76 12.80 3.97
N PRO A 75 -17.06 12.52 3.89
CA PRO A 75 -17.57 11.33 3.19
C PRO A 75 -17.24 11.33 1.71
N LEU A 76 -17.22 12.47 1.04
CA LEU A 76 -16.95 12.54 -0.40
C LEU A 76 -15.54 12.09 -0.80
N PRO A 77 -14.43 12.56 -0.22
CA PRO A 77 -13.10 12.01 -0.45
C PRO A 77 -12.99 10.51 -0.21
N LEU A 78 -13.63 9.98 0.83
CA LEU A 78 -13.62 8.55 1.09
C LEU A 78 -14.38 7.77 0.01
N LEU A 79 -15.56 8.23 -0.39
CA LEU A 79 -16.33 7.63 -1.48
C LEU A 79 -15.56 7.64 -2.81
N LEU A 80 -14.89 8.75 -3.12
CA LEU A 80 -14.02 8.83 -4.31
C LEU A 80 -12.84 7.84 -4.21
N GLY A 81 -12.27 7.67 -3.02
CA GLY A 81 -11.26 6.64 -2.77
C GLY A 81 -11.80 5.23 -3.03
N LEU A 82 -12.97 4.87 -2.49
CA LEU A 82 -13.60 3.58 -2.74
C LEU A 82 -13.82 3.34 -4.24
N LEU A 83 -14.31 4.34 -4.99
CA LEU A 83 -14.49 4.24 -6.44
C LEU A 83 -13.17 4.01 -7.17
N VAL A 84 -12.10 4.72 -6.80
CA VAL A 84 -10.76 4.47 -7.34
C VAL A 84 -10.32 3.04 -7.05
N GLY A 85 -10.56 2.52 -5.84
CA GLY A 85 -10.23 1.15 -5.48
C GLY A 85 -10.96 0.12 -6.35
N ILE A 86 -12.25 0.32 -6.62
CA ILE A 86 -13.03 -0.53 -7.52
C ILE A 86 -12.44 -0.49 -8.94
N VAL A 87 -12.15 0.70 -9.47
CA VAL A 87 -11.55 0.86 -10.81
C VAL A 87 -10.20 0.16 -10.88
N VAL A 88 -9.34 0.34 -9.88
CA VAL A 88 -8.04 -0.35 -9.83
C VAL A 88 -8.20 -1.86 -9.78
N THR A 89 -9.16 -2.39 -9.01
CA THR A 89 -9.44 -3.83 -8.97
C THR A 89 -9.78 -4.37 -10.36
N VAL A 90 -10.67 -3.68 -11.09
CA VAL A 90 -11.01 -4.07 -12.47
C VAL A 90 -9.79 -4.02 -13.38
N LEU A 91 -8.98 -2.95 -13.31
CA LEU A 91 -7.77 -2.81 -14.11
C LEU A 91 -6.67 -3.81 -13.72
N TRP A 92 -6.68 -4.33 -12.51
CA TRP A 92 -5.77 -5.38 -12.05
C TRP A 92 -6.14 -6.76 -12.60
N ILE A 93 -7.45 -7.08 -12.66
CA ILE A 93 -7.97 -8.38 -13.06
C ILE A 93 -8.19 -8.47 -14.58
N ALA A 94 -8.73 -7.41 -15.20
CA ALA A 94 -9.16 -7.41 -16.61
C ALA A 94 -8.05 -7.82 -17.61
N PRO A 95 -6.77 -7.47 -17.43
CA PRO A 95 -5.73 -7.89 -18.36
C PRO A 95 -5.59 -9.41 -18.50
N GLU A 96 -5.88 -10.16 -17.44
CA GLU A 96 -5.83 -11.64 -17.52
C GLU A 96 -6.96 -12.24 -18.33
N CYS A 97 -8.09 -11.54 -18.42
CA CYS A 97 -9.25 -11.97 -19.19
C CYS A 97 -9.10 -11.64 -20.70
N ALA A 98 -8.19 -10.75 -21.08
CA ALA A 98 -8.04 -10.30 -22.46
C ALA A 98 -6.85 -10.97 -23.16
N THR A 99 -7.12 -11.81 -24.18
CA THR A 99 -6.10 -12.49 -24.99
C THR A 99 -5.13 -11.48 -25.60
N PHE A 100 -5.62 -10.32 -26.06
CA PHE A 100 -4.80 -9.24 -26.61
C PHE A 100 -3.75 -8.74 -25.59
N TYR A 101 -4.15 -8.48 -24.34
CA TYR A 101 -3.24 -8.03 -23.30
C TYR A 101 -2.18 -9.09 -23.00
N ARG A 102 -2.57 -10.36 -22.87
CA ARG A 102 -1.66 -11.49 -22.63
C ARG A 102 -0.64 -11.64 -23.77
N THR A 103 -1.03 -11.37 -25.00
CA THR A 103 -0.16 -11.50 -26.16
C THR A 103 0.81 -10.33 -26.33
N TRP A 104 0.39 -9.11 -26.01
CA TRP A 104 1.15 -7.89 -26.36
C TRP A 104 1.79 -7.18 -25.17
N PHE A 105 1.26 -7.31 -23.97
CA PHE A 105 1.71 -6.56 -22.80
C PHE A 105 2.33 -7.41 -21.67
N CYS A 106 2.24 -8.73 -21.74
CA CYS A 106 2.88 -9.62 -20.78
C CYS A 106 4.34 -9.96 -21.18
N TRP A 107 4.82 -9.47 -22.29
CA TRP A 107 6.20 -9.63 -22.76
C TRP A 107 6.92 -8.28 -22.75
N PRO A 108 8.13 -8.14 -22.22
CA PRO A 108 9.01 -9.05 -21.45
C PRO A 108 9.00 -8.84 -19.94
N ILE A 109 8.11 -8.02 -19.38
CA ILE A 109 8.19 -7.49 -17.99
C ILE A 109 7.36 -8.32 -16.99
N GLY A 110 6.72 -9.33 -17.44
CA GLY A 110 5.95 -10.20 -16.58
C GLY A 110 5.27 -11.25 -17.42
N SER A 111 5.93 -12.39 -17.60
CA SER A 111 5.14 -13.59 -17.72
C SER A 111 4.19 -13.56 -16.55
N LEU A 112 2.89 -13.32 -16.79
CA LEU A 112 1.89 -13.73 -15.82
C LEU A 112 2.29 -15.14 -15.45
N PRO A 113 2.47 -15.49 -14.18
CA PRO A 113 2.72 -16.87 -13.83
C PRO A 113 1.66 -17.65 -14.57
N ALA A 114 2.06 -18.47 -15.54
CA ALA A 114 1.15 -19.43 -16.15
C ALA A 114 0.44 -20.03 -14.97
N ALA A 115 -0.90 -20.11 -15.01
CA ALA A 115 -1.69 -20.58 -13.87
C ALA A 115 -0.91 -21.76 -13.28
N SER A 116 -0.18 -21.48 -12.21
CA SER A 116 0.78 -22.46 -11.71
C SER A 116 -0.11 -23.57 -11.20
N HIS A 117 -0.01 -24.77 -11.77
CA HIS A 117 -0.71 -25.95 -11.29
C HIS A 117 -0.28 -26.34 -9.86
N HIS A 118 0.58 -25.54 -9.25
CA HIS A 118 0.97 -25.66 -7.86
C HIS A 118 -0.07 -24.97 -6.98
N PRO A 119 -0.58 -25.66 -5.95
CA PRO A 119 -1.50 -25.04 -5.01
C PRO A 119 -0.82 -23.83 -4.35
N SER A 120 -1.50 -22.68 -4.32
CA SER A 120 -1.00 -21.49 -3.64
C SER A 120 -0.76 -21.79 -2.16
N PRO A 121 0.32 -21.30 -1.54
CA PRO A 121 0.52 -21.42 -0.10
C PRO A 121 -0.61 -20.80 0.73
N TYR A 122 -1.47 -19.99 0.13
CA TYR A 122 -2.61 -19.31 0.76
C TYR A 122 -3.96 -19.94 0.48
N ASP A 123 -3.99 -21.01 -0.32
CA ASP A 123 -5.21 -21.81 -0.56
C ASP A 123 -5.66 -22.44 0.78
N PRO A 124 -6.94 -22.30 1.18
CA PRO A 124 -7.43 -22.90 2.43
C PRO A 124 -7.31 -24.41 2.46
N ALA A 125 -7.24 -25.08 1.31
CA ALA A 125 -6.95 -26.51 1.23
C ALA A 125 -5.50 -26.85 1.63
N VAL A 126 -4.58 -25.87 1.53
CA VAL A 126 -3.16 -26.03 1.87
C VAL A 126 -2.86 -25.54 3.29
N CYS A 127 -3.33 -24.35 3.65
CA CYS A 127 -2.95 -23.71 4.91
C CYS A 127 -4.10 -23.57 5.91
N GLY A 128 -5.32 -23.90 5.53
CA GLY A 128 -6.51 -23.70 6.34
C GLY A 128 -7.05 -22.26 6.31
N TRP A 129 -8.35 -22.13 6.58
CA TRP A 129 -9.06 -20.85 6.50
C TRP A 129 -8.47 -19.74 7.40
N ALA A 130 -7.93 -20.09 8.57
CA ALA A 130 -7.36 -19.11 9.48
C ALA A 130 -6.21 -18.31 8.83
N LEU A 131 -5.29 -18.97 8.14
CA LEU A 131 -4.17 -18.32 7.46
C LEU A 131 -4.60 -17.64 6.16
N THR A 132 -5.56 -18.20 5.42
CA THR A 132 -6.15 -17.53 4.25
C THR A 132 -6.83 -16.20 4.63
N ILE A 133 -7.62 -16.18 5.70
CA ILE A 133 -8.24 -14.96 6.22
C ILE A 133 -7.18 -13.99 6.74
N THR A 134 -6.12 -14.50 7.38
CA THR A 134 -5.00 -13.64 7.81
C THR A 134 -4.32 -12.96 6.62
N LYS A 135 -4.19 -13.66 5.49
CA LYS A 135 -3.67 -13.07 4.24
C LYS A 135 -4.59 -11.95 3.74
N LEU A 136 -5.90 -12.18 3.70
CA LEU A 136 -6.89 -11.18 3.31
C LEU A 136 -6.83 -9.93 4.21
N ILE A 137 -6.96 -10.12 5.53
CA ILE A 137 -6.94 -9.02 6.50
C ILE A 137 -5.59 -8.29 6.47
N GLY A 138 -4.50 -9.04 6.44
CA GLY A 138 -3.15 -8.49 6.41
C GLY A 138 -2.92 -7.61 5.19
N SER A 139 -3.23 -8.09 3.99
CA SER A 139 -3.03 -7.33 2.76
C SER A 139 -3.92 -6.08 2.70
N ALA A 140 -5.19 -6.18 3.09
CA ALA A 140 -6.11 -5.07 2.98
C ALA A 140 -5.97 -4.04 4.12
N PHE A 141 -5.85 -4.47 5.37
CA PHE A 141 -5.97 -3.57 6.52
C PHE A 141 -4.66 -3.30 7.27
N VAL A 142 -3.58 -4.01 6.94
CA VAL A 142 -2.25 -3.75 7.51
C VAL A 142 -1.32 -3.19 6.45
N ILE A 143 -1.12 -3.93 5.36
CA ILE A 143 -0.10 -3.58 4.38
C ILE A 143 -0.51 -2.40 3.52
N ALA A 144 -1.72 -2.38 2.96
CA ALA A 144 -2.19 -1.25 2.17
C ALA A 144 -2.07 0.11 2.89
N PRO A 145 -2.55 0.28 4.15
CA PRO A 145 -2.30 1.53 4.89
C PRO A 145 -0.82 1.84 5.13
N VAL A 146 0.00 0.83 5.43
CA VAL A 146 1.44 1.00 5.66
C VAL A 146 2.14 1.50 4.39
N GLU A 147 1.81 0.92 3.24
CA GLU A 147 2.34 1.35 1.95
C GLU A 147 1.91 2.78 1.60
N GLU A 148 0.64 3.14 1.82
CA GLU A 148 0.17 4.51 1.57
C GLU A 148 0.87 5.54 2.47
N VAL A 149 1.09 5.22 3.74
CA VAL A 149 1.86 6.09 4.64
C VAL A 149 3.30 6.21 4.17
N PHE A 150 3.93 5.13 3.77
CA PHE A 150 5.30 5.15 3.29
C PHE A 150 5.43 5.89 1.96
N PHE A 151 4.70 5.48 0.92
CA PHE A 151 4.88 6.03 -0.44
C PHE A 151 4.34 7.45 -0.56
N ARG A 152 3.13 7.75 -0.06
CA ARG A 152 2.44 9.03 -0.28
C ARG A 152 2.73 10.04 0.83
N SER A 153 2.65 9.60 2.09
CA SER A 153 2.86 10.53 3.19
C SER A 153 4.34 10.81 3.50
N PHE A 154 5.24 9.86 3.26
CA PHE A 154 6.67 10.03 3.48
C PHE A 154 7.46 10.22 2.18
N LEU A 155 7.64 9.17 1.38
CA LEU A 155 8.59 9.13 0.26
C LEU A 155 8.32 10.24 -0.77
N TYR A 156 7.07 10.41 -1.22
CA TYR A 156 6.68 11.44 -2.18
C TYR A 156 7.05 12.85 -1.73
N ARG A 157 6.83 13.14 -0.45
CA ARG A 157 7.17 14.46 0.12
C ARG A 157 8.67 14.60 0.39
N TRP A 158 9.34 13.51 0.81
CA TRP A 158 10.77 13.49 1.07
C TRP A 158 11.60 13.66 -0.21
N LEU A 159 11.15 13.11 -1.33
CA LEU A 159 11.75 13.34 -2.65
C LEU A 159 11.69 14.83 -3.07
N GLN A 160 10.75 15.60 -2.53
CA GLN A 160 10.65 17.03 -2.80
C GLN A 160 11.52 17.87 -1.83
N LYS A 161 11.59 17.46 -0.57
CA LYS A 161 12.37 18.16 0.47
C LYS A 161 12.67 17.22 1.64
N ARG A 162 13.89 17.31 2.19
CA ARG A 162 14.32 16.52 3.37
C ARG A 162 13.36 16.68 4.55
N ASP A 163 13.01 17.92 4.92
CA ASP A 163 11.95 18.19 5.88
C ASP A 163 10.58 17.97 5.20
N PHE A 164 10.25 16.69 5.01
CA PHE A 164 9.07 16.26 4.27
C PHE A 164 7.75 16.68 4.92
N ARG A 165 7.74 16.87 6.25
CA ARG A 165 6.54 17.30 6.98
C ARG A 165 6.15 18.76 6.68
N ALA A 166 7.09 19.57 6.22
CA ALA A 166 6.82 20.92 5.77
C ALA A 166 6.23 20.99 4.34
N VAL A 167 6.21 19.86 3.61
CA VAL A 167 5.64 19.78 2.25
C VAL A 167 4.17 19.35 2.35
N PRO A 168 3.20 20.17 1.91
CA PRO A 168 1.81 19.75 1.83
C PRO A 168 1.64 18.55 0.88
N LEU A 169 0.81 17.57 1.25
CA LEU A 169 0.56 16.40 0.40
C LEU A 169 -0.08 16.81 -0.93
N SER A 170 -0.87 17.86 -0.94
CA SER A 170 -1.52 18.42 -2.14
C SER A 170 -0.56 19.12 -3.11
N ARG A 171 0.70 19.34 -2.73
CA ARG A 171 1.70 19.95 -3.62
C ARG A 171 2.13 18.95 -4.68
N PHE A 172 1.71 19.17 -5.93
CA PHE A 172 2.13 18.32 -7.04
C PHE A 172 3.57 18.62 -7.47
N ASN A 173 4.35 17.55 -7.64
CA ASN A 173 5.69 17.57 -8.23
C ASN A 173 5.84 16.34 -9.12
N LEU A 174 5.99 16.55 -10.42
CA LEU A 174 6.00 15.47 -11.42
C LEU A 174 7.16 14.49 -11.20
N SER A 175 8.37 14.97 -10.95
CA SER A 175 9.53 14.11 -10.74
C SER A 175 9.36 13.22 -9.51
N ALA A 176 8.98 13.78 -8.38
CA ALA A 176 8.71 13.02 -7.16
C ALA A 176 7.55 12.03 -7.36
N PHE A 177 6.52 12.42 -8.12
CA PHE A 177 5.38 11.54 -8.44
C PHE A 177 5.82 10.34 -9.27
N LEU A 178 6.59 10.56 -10.33
CA LEU A 178 7.07 9.47 -11.20
C LEU A 178 8.01 8.52 -10.45
N TRP A 179 8.92 9.05 -9.62
CA TRP A 179 9.78 8.21 -8.78
C TRP A 179 8.99 7.40 -7.76
N MET A 180 8.00 8.00 -7.12
CA MET A 180 7.12 7.29 -6.17
C MET A 180 6.36 6.15 -6.88
N VAL A 181 5.77 6.40 -8.05
CA VAL A 181 5.07 5.38 -8.85
C VAL A 181 6.03 4.29 -9.28
N PHE A 182 7.21 4.64 -9.77
CA PHE A 182 8.23 3.67 -10.19
C PHE A 182 8.65 2.74 -9.03
N LEU A 183 8.97 3.31 -7.87
CA LEU A 183 9.38 2.52 -6.70
C LEU A 183 8.25 1.64 -6.16
N PHE A 184 7.01 2.13 -6.17
CA PHE A 184 5.83 1.33 -5.85
C PHE A 184 5.65 0.16 -6.82
N THR A 185 5.91 0.38 -8.11
CA THR A 185 5.81 -0.64 -9.16
C THR A 185 6.80 -1.79 -8.95
N LEU A 186 8.02 -1.49 -8.48
CA LEU A 186 9.07 -2.49 -8.28
C LEU A 186 8.74 -3.53 -7.18
N GLU A 187 7.77 -3.26 -6.33
CA GLU A 187 7.37 -4.17 -5.26
C GLU A 187 6.33 -5.21 -5.69
N HIS A 188 5.80 -5.08 -6.90
CA HIS A 188 4.66 -5.86 -7.35
C HIS A 188 5.04 -6.76 -8.52
N ASP A 189 4.49 -7.98 -8.52
CA ASP A 189 4.69 -8.97 -9.58
C ASP A 189 4.01 -8.59 -10.91
N ARG A 190 3.12 -7.57 -10.87
CA ARG A 190 2.34 -7.07 -12.03
C ARG A 190 2.66 -5.60 -12.28
N PRO A 191 3.82 -5.29 -12.87
CA PRO A 191 4.36 -3.93 -12.89
C PRO A 191 3.44 -2.94 -13.60
N LEU A 192 2.76 -3.31 -14.69
CA LEU A 192 1.85 -2.40 -15.38
C LEU A 192 0.61 -2.06 -14.53
N ALA A 193 -0.02 -3.07 -13.94
CA ALA A 193 -1.15 -2.86 -13.04
C ALA A 193 -0.74 -2.04 -11.80
N ALA A 194 0.44 -2.33 -11.24
CA ALA A 194 1.00 -1.59 -10.13
C ALA A 194 1.34 -0.13 -10.47
N ALA A 195 1.86 0.13 -11.67
CA ALA A 195 2.11 1.50 -12.13
C ALA A 195 0.81 2.31 -12.23
N VAL A 196 -0.24 1.72 -12.79
CA VAL A 196 -1.56 2.34 -12.88
C VAL A 196 -2.16 2.55 -11.47
N ALA A 197 -2.12 1.53 -10.61
CA ALA A 197 -2.58 1.62 -9.22
C ALA A 197 -1.81 2.70 -8.45
N GLY A 198 -0.48 2.67 -8.52
CA GLY A 198 0.41 3.64 -7.88
C GLY A 198 0.12 5.08 -8.30
N ALA A 199 -0.16 5.30 -9.59
CA ALA A 199 -0.53 6.60 -10.13
C ALA A 199 -1.91 7.05 -9.63
N LEU A 200 -2.92 6.17 -9.65
CA LEU A 200 -4.29 6.48 -9.20
C LEU A 200 -4.35 6.73 -7.68
N TYR A 201 -3.69 5.93 -6.85
CA TYR A 201 -3.59 6.17 -5.41
C TYR A 201 -2.81 7.44 -5.11
N GLY A 202 -1.70 7.69 -5.84
CA GLY A 202 -0.94 8.93 -5.73
C GLY A 202 -1.78 10.17 -6.06
N PHE A 203 -2.57 10.11 -7.14
CA PHE A 203 -3.52 11.15 -7.49
C PHE A 203 -4.58 11.34 -6.41
N ALA A 204 -5.18 10.27 -5.90
CA ALA A 204 -6.16 10.32 -4.82
C ALA A 204 -5.57 10.98 -3.56
N ALA A 205 -4.33 10.63 -3.18
CA ALA A 205 -3.63 11.25 -2.05
C ALA A 205 -3.42 12.75 -2.21
N ILE A 206 -2.98 13.18 -3.39
CA ILE A 206 -2.68 14.59 -3.68
C ILE A 206 -3.99 15.40 -3.76
N ARG A 207 -5.04 14.83 -4.35
CA ARG A 207 -6.27 15.57 -4.65
C ARG A 207 -7.28 15.56 -3.52
N TRP A 208 -7.37 14.45 -2.78
CA TRP A 208 -8.40 14.20 -1.77
C TRP A 208 -7.85 13.81 -0.39
N GLY A 209 -6.54 13.69 -0.27
CA GLY A 209 -5.87 13.38 0.99
C GLY A 209 -5.51 11.90 1.17
N LEU A 210 -4.63 11.64 2.14
CA LEU A 210 -4.08 10.32 2.41
C LEU A 210 -5.17 9.27 2.72
N ALA A 211 -6.22 9.65 3.45
CA ALA A 211 -7.32 8.74 3.79
C ALA A 211 -8.05 8.21 2.56
N SER A 212 -8.20 9.03 1.51
CA SER A 212 -8.77 8.61 0.24
C SER A 212 -7.89 7.57 -0.49
N ALA A 213 -6.57 7.77 -0.48
CA ALA A 213 -5.65 6.78 -1.05
C ALA A 213 -5.65 5.47 -0.26
N ILE A 214 -5.66 5.55 1.08
CA ILE A 214 -5.79 4.36 1.94
C ILE A 214 -7.11 3.63 1.64
N ALA A 215 -8.23 4.35 1.56
CA ALA A 215 -9.54 3.77 1.23
C ALA A 215 -9.50 3.08 -0.14
N ALA A 216 -8.88 3.70 -1.15
CA ALA A 216 -8.71 3.13 -2.47
C ALA A 216 -7.91 1.81 -2.43
N HIS A 217 -6.75 1.83 -1.79
CA HIS A 217 -5.86 0.67 -1.74
C HIS A 217 -6.47 -0.48 -0.91
N VAL A 218 -7.05 -0.17 0.25
CA VAL A 218 -7.79 -1.15 1.07
C VAL A 218 -8.91 -1.80 0.26
N THR A 219 -9.69 -1.01 -0.48
CA THR A 219 -10.78 -1.51 -1.33
C THR A 219 -10.25 -2.43 -2.42
N THR A 220 -9.17 -2.04 -3.09
CA THR A 220 -8.55 -2.89 -4.12
C THR A 220 -8.13 -4.22 -3.55
N ASN A 221 -7.37 -4.22 -2.45
CA ASN A 221 -6.85 -5.45 -1.86
C ASN A 221 -7.96 -6.35 -1.30
N LEU A 222 -9.01 -5.75 -0.73
CA LEU A 222 -10.17 -6.49 -0.25
C LEU A 222 -10.93 -7.16 -1.38
N LEU A 223 -11.26 -6.40 -2.44
CA LEU A 223 -12.01 -6.93 -3.59
C LEU A 223 -11.20 -7.97 -4.36
N LEU A 224 -9.88 -7.74 -4.52
CA LEU A 224 -8.98 -8.71 -5.12
C LEU A 224 -8.92 -10.01 -4.30
N ALA A 225 -8.82 -9.91 -2.98
CA ALA A 225 -8.82 -11.06 -2.09
C ALA A 225 -10.13 -11.86 -2.17
N LEU A 226 -11.27 -11.17 -2.20
CA LEU A 226 -12.58 -11.81 -2.41
C LEU A 226 -12.66 -12.47 -3.78
N HIS A 227 -12.17 -11.80 -4.85
CA HIS A 227 -12.08 -12.40 -6.18
C HIS A 227 -11.25 -13.68 -6.16
N VAL A 228 -10.05 -13.67 -5.56
CA VAL A 228 -9.20 -14.86 -5.44
C VAL A 228 -9.94 -16.03 -4.79
N ILE A 229 -10.57 -15.79 -3.64
CA ILE A 229 -11.26 -16.82 -2.86
C ILE A 229 -12.47 -17.39 -3.63
N PHE A 230 -13.30 -16.52 -4.21
CA PHE A 230 -14.53 -16.97 -4.88
C PHE A 230 -14.32 -17.57 -6.26
N SER A 231 -13.29 -17.16 -6.99
CA SER A 231 -12.98 -17.65 -8.33
C SER A 231 -11.84 -18.67 -8.37
N ASN A 232 -11.23 -19.00 -7.23
CA ASN A 232 -10.03 -19.85 -7.13
C ASN A 232 -8.85 -19.32 -7.97
N SER A 233 -8.76 -17.99 -8.14
CA SER A 233 -7.73 -17.35 -8.96
C SER A 233 -6.46 -17.08 -8.15
N TRP A 234 -5.85 -18.11 -7.58
CA TRP A 234 -4.73 -18.06 -6.64
C TRP A 234 -3.45 -17.41 -7.22
N ALA A 235 -3.36 -17.28 -8.54
CA ALA A 235 -2.25 -16.59 -9.20
C ALA A 235 -2.14 -15.09 -8.85
N PHE A 236 -3.16 -14.51 -8.22
CA PHE A 236 -3.14 -13.12 -7.72
C PHE A 236 -2.56 -12.98 -6.30
N TRP A 237 -2.19 -14.10 -5.66
CA TRP A 237 -1.72 -14.10 -4.27
C TRP A 237 -0.36 -14.77 -4.10
#